data_8021ce0d4a5c16ff14e2b79f48722d60
#
_entry.id   8021ce0d4a5c16ff14e2b79f48722d60
#
_cell.length_a   1.000
_cell.length_b   1.000
_cell.length_c   1.000
_cell.angle_alpha   90.00
_cell.angle_beta   90.00
_cell.angle_gamma   90.00
#
_symmetry.space_group_name_H-M   'P 1'
#
loop_
_entity.id
_entity.type
_entity.pdbx_description
1 polymer ?
#
loop_
_entity_poly.entity_id
_entity_poly.type
_entity_poly.pdbx_seq_one_letter_code
_entity_poly.pdbx_strand_id
1 'polypeptide(L)'
;YLPIMNPNIAVFKPQLEDDIVRAFNQVPKLLSGEDLGKQAEKDYCFVETEDQFQNYREQFENAQKIVVDIETTSVSPHTGTILGIAMSTRPHQGIYVSVDIVNKHKQWFHNLFMDKLCIFHNSKFDTNYMETEMGFEFPNYEDTMLLHYCLEEAVGTHGLKPLALRFTDLGDYERELDEYKKSWARKNKVKLADFNYGMLPSDILAPYACKDADATFQLYGKFKPLVEKSEDFNRLYENILLPATHAMKTLEKNGGPINIEQVNWLAEQYQIDMEECLEEINTHEAVQRFERVYEKTFNPNSTAQLRDLFFSILKLKPTKKTDTGAWSVDKEVLTNLNHPLSEAILELREKTKMAGTYISNIKNGVDKDGRLRSGFNIHGTTSGRLSSSGNLNYQNIPRDNKDIKKLFKARPGYKIIQCDLGTAEVYYAAMLSGDKFLQKAFIDKLDFHSYVAKQMFNLPEEVNQVKKLHPNERQYAKAITF
;
A
#
# COMPACT_ATOMS: atom_id res chain seq x y z
N TYR A 1 -19.79 -5.01 -31.98
CA TYR A 1 -18.79 -4.00 -31.64
C TYR A 1 -17.73 -4.64 -30.75
N LEU A 2 -16.45 -4.57 -31.14
CA LEU A 2 -15.32 -4.93 -30.28
C LEU A 2 -14.73 -3.60 -29.75
N PRO A 3 -14.86 -3.31 -28.45
CA PRO A 3 -14.22 -2.14 -27.87
C PRO A 3 -12.70 -2.37 -27.79
N ILE A 4 -11.94 -1.54 -28.50
CA ILE A 4 -10.48 -1.57 -28.50
C ILE A 4 -10.01 -0.26 -27.90
N MET A 5 -9.09 -0.32 -26.93
CA MET A 5 -8.44 0.86 -26.38
C MET A 5 -7.65 1.59 -27.48
N ASN A 6 -7.62 2.93 -27.41
CA ASN A 6 -6.78 3.71 -28.31
C ASN A 6 -5.30 3.30 -28.11
N PRO A 7 -4.59 2.83 -29.16
CA PRO A 7 -3.21 2.38 -29.04
C PRO A 7 -2.24 3.43 -28.47
N ASN A 8 -2.55 4.71 -28.63
CA ASN A 8 -1.73 5.79 -28.08
C ASN A 8 -1.65 5.76 -26.53
N ILE A 9 -2.57 5.06 -25.86
CA ILE A 9 -2.52 4.91 -24.40
C ILE A 9 -1.29 4.13 -23.96
N ALA A 10 -0.78 3.20 -24.80
CA ALA A 10 0.43 2.44 -24.50
C ALA A 10 1.69 3.32 -24.39
N VAL A 11 1.72 4.50 -25.03
CA VAL A 11 2.82 5.46 -24.88
C VAL A 11 2.92 5.98 -23.44
N PHE A 12 1.77 6.15 -22.77
CA PHE A 12 1.68 6.66 -21.40
C PHE A 12 1.56 5.55 -20.36
N LYS A 13 1.12 4.36 -20.79
CA LYS A 13 0.90 3.17 -19.95
C LYS A 13 1.36 1.94 -20.73
N PRO A 14 2.68 1.67 -20.82
CA PRO A 14 3.24 0.54 -21.59
C PRO A 14 2.66 -0.82 -21.18
N GLN A 15 2.27 -1.00 -19.93
CA GLN A 15 1.65 -2.21 -19.40
C GLN A 15 0.30 -2.58 -20.09
N LEU A 16 -0.31 -1.66 -20.85
CA LEU A 16 -1.54 -1.92 -21.60
C LEU A 16 -1.30 -2.38 -23.06
N GLU A 17 -0.06 -2.46 -23.51
CA GLU A 17 0.30 -2.87 -24.87
C GLU A 17 -0.23 -4.27 -25.19
N ASP A 18 0.00 -5.24 -24.31
CA ASP A 18 -0.48 -6.62 -24.48
C ASP A 18 -2.01 -6.72 -24.56
N ASP A 19 -2.73 -5.89 -23.82
CA ASP A 19 -4.20 -5.86 -23.83
C ASP A 19 -4.71 -5.32 -25.17
N ILE A 20 -4.04 -4.30 -25.72
CA ILE A 20 -4.34 -3.76 -27.05
C ILE A 20 -4.08 -4.80 -28.13
N VAL A 21 -2.90 -5.44 -28.10
CA VAL A 21 -2.53 -6.50 -29.06
C VAL A 21 -3.54 -7.65 -29.00
N ARG A 22 -3.95 -8.07 -27.79
CA ARG A 22 -4.92 -9.13 -27.59
C ARG A 22 -6.28 -8.76 -28.17
N ALA A 23 -6.76 -7.52 -27.95
CA ALA A 23 -8.01 -7.05 -28.53
C ALA A 23 -7.95 -7.04 -30.06
N PHE A 24 -6.84 -6.62 -30.65
CA PHE A 24 -6.66 -6.67 -32.10
C PHE A 24 -6.61 -8.11 -32.63
N ASN A 25 -6.03 -9.06 -31.90
CA ASN A 25 -5.99 -10.47 -32.29
C ASN A 25 -7.39 -11.16 -32.26
N GLN A 26 -8.38 -10.56 -31.64
CA GLN A 26 -9.76 -11.03 -31.70
C GLN A 26 -10.50 -10.60 -32.99
N VAL A 27 -10.02 -9.57 -33.68
CA VAL A 27 -10.66 -9.04 -34.91
C VAL A 27 -10.77 -10.10 -36.02
N PRO A 28 -9.72 -10.89 -36.36
CA PRO A 28 -9.84 -11.93 -37.37
C PRO A 28 -10.86 -13.00 -37.02
N LYS A 29 -10.98 -13.38 -35.76
CA LYS A 29 -11.95 -14.37 -35.27
C LYS A 29 -13.39 -13.86 -35.43
N LEU A 30 -13.63 -12.59 -35.08
CA LEU A 30 -14.92 -11.94 -35.33
C LEU A 30 -15.27 -11.88 -36.81
N LEU A 31 -14.29 -11.57 -37.66
CA LEU A 31 -14.51 -11.50 -39.13
C LEU A 31 -14.73 -12.87 -39.76
N SER A 32 -14.20 -13.95 -39.19
CA SER A 32 -14.47 -15.33 -39.62
C SER A 32 -15.82 -15.87 -39.15
N GLY A 33 -16.58 -15.07 -38.37
CA GLY A 33 -17.87 -15.50 -37.82
C GLY A 33 -17.75 -16.42 -36.62
N GLU A 34 -16.56 -16.55 -36.03
CA GLU A 34 -16.40 -17.16 -34.72
C GLU A 34 -17.19 -16.37 -33.68
N ASP A 35 -18.13 -17.05 -33.02
CA ASP A 35 -18.84 -16.47 -31.88
C ASP A 35 -17.89 -16.35 -30.70
N LEU A 36 -17.27 -15.17 -30.54
CA LEU A 36 -16.43 -14.85 -29.39
C LEU A 36 -17.23 -14.78 -28.07
N GLY A 37 -18.52 -15.01 -28.12
CA GLY A 37 -19.47 -14.74 -27.05
C GLY A 37 -20.35 -15.88 -26.63
N LYS A 38 -20.08 -17.14 -26.97
CA LYS A 38 -20.68 -18.23 -26.15
C LYS A 38 -20.00 -18.18 -24.78
N GLN A 39 -20.50 -17.28 -23.94
CA GLN A 39 -20.19 -17.33 -22.53
C GLN A 39 -20.64 -18.69 -22.02
N ALA A 40 -19.75 -19.41 -21.35
CA ALA A 40 -20.16 -20.62 -20.64
C ALA A 40 -21.35 -20.31 -19.73
N GLU A 41 -22.28 -21.25 -19.64
CA GLU A 41 -23.42 -21.13 -18.73
C GLU A 41 -22.88 -20.93 -17.31
N LYS A 42 -23.32 -19.85 -16.64
CA LYS A 42 -22.82 -19.44 -15.32
C LYS A 42 -23.80 -19.95 -14.27
N ASP A 43 -23.27 -20.68 -13.32
CA ASP A 43 -23.97 -21.19 -12.14
C ASP A 43 -23.69 -20.26 -10.95
N TYR A 44 -24.41 -19.13 -10.88
CA TYR A 44 -24.29 -18.15 -9.79
C TYR A 44 -25.55 -18.17 -8.92
N CYS A 45 -25.36 -18.26 -7.61
CA CYS A 45 -26.45 -18.32 -6.66
C CYS A 45 -26.21 -17.44 -5.43
N PHE A 46 -27.24 -16.70 -5.04
CA PHE A 46 -27.29 -16.06 -3.73
C PHE A 46 -27.99 -17.02 -2.73
N VAL A 47 -27.25 -17.43 -1.71
CA VAL A 47 -27.69 -18.38 -0.70
C VAL A 47 -28.16 -17.63 0.55
N GLU A 48 -29.48 -17.43 0.65
CA GLU A 48 -30.14 -16.74 1.76
C GLU A 48 -30.97 -17.71 2.61
N THR A 49 -31.31 -18.88 2.09
CA THR A 49 -32.17 -19.83 2.74
C THR A 49 -31.46 -21.14 3.04
N GLU A 50 -32.01 -21.88 4.01
CA GLU A 50 -31.51 -23.20 4.41
C GLU A 50 -31.52 -24.20 3.24
N ASP A 51 -32.60 -24.24 2.47
CA ASP A 51 -32.75 -25.17 1.33
C ASP A 51 -31.68 -24.88 0.26
N GLN A 52 -31.45 -23.60 -0.04
CA GLN A 52 -30.38 -23.22 -0.97
C GLN A 52 -29.01 -23.67 -0.45
N PHE A 53 -28.74 -23.47 0.83
CA PHE A 53 -27.49 -23.90 1.44
C PHE A 53 -27.28 -25.42 1.34
N GLN A 54 -28.27 -26.17 1.67
CA GLN A 54 -28.19 -27.64 1.61
C GLN A 54 -27.95 -28.15 0.18
N ASN A 55 -28.46 -27.46 -0.85
CA ASN A 55 -28.25 -27.84 -2.26
C ASN A 55 -26.77 -27.75 -2.69
N TYR A 56 -26.00 -26.84 -2.10
CA TYR A 56 -24.58 -26.65 -2.44
C TYR A 56 -23.63 -27.37 -1.48
N ARG A 57 -24.10 -27.75 -0.28
CA ARG A 57 -23.29 -28.28 0.79
C ARG A 57 -22.42 -29.45 0.37
N GLU A 58 -23.02 -30.47 -0.23
CA GLU A 58 -22.35 -31.69 -0.69
C GLU A 58 -21.26 -31.41 -1.72
N GLN A 59 -21.48 -30.43 -2.62
CA GLN A 59 -20.48 -30.00 -3.60
C GLN A 59 -19.21 -29.49 -2.93
N PHE A 60 -19.35 -28.65 -1.91
CA PHE A 60 -18.18 -28.09 -1.19
C PHE A 60 -17.50 -29.15 -0.29
N GLU A 61 -18.26 -30.05 0.33
CA GLU A 61 -17.71 -31.17 1.10
C GLU A 61 -16.86 -32.11 0.24
N ASN A 62 -17.26 -32.34 -1.00
CA ASN A 62 -16.55 -33.21 -1.93
C ASN A 62 -15.40 -32.52 -2.69
N ALA A 63 -15.33 -31.19 -2.67
CA ALA A 63 -14.27 -30.46 -3.34
C ALA A 63 -12.92 -30.64 -2.61
N GLN A 64 -11.81 -30.71 -3.37
CA GLN A 64 -10.46 -30.72 -2.81
C GLN A 64 -9.95 -29.30 -2.53
N LYS A 65 -10.40 -28.34 -3.31
CA LYS A 65 -10.02 -26.93 -3.23
C LYS A 65 -11.24 -26.02 -3.40
N ILE A 66 -11.23 -24.91 -2.70
CA ILE A 66 -12.35 -23.97 -2.63
C ILE A 66 -11.79 -22.57 -2.73
N VAL A 67 -12.33 -21.76 -3.63
CA VAL A 67 -12.12 -20.30 -3.57
C VAL A 67 -12.99 -19.73 -2.46
N VAL A 68 -12.43 -18.79 -1.73
CA VAL A 68 -13.12 -18.05 -0.66
C VAL A 68 -12.82 -16.57 -0.83
N ASP A 69 -13.86 -15.75 -0.81
CA ASP A 69 -13.80 -14.30 -0.89
C ASP A 69 -14.86 -13.72 0.05
N ILE A 70 -14.70 -12.53 0.57
CA ILE A 70 -15.66 -11.91 1.48
C ILE A 70 -16.05 -10.51 1.03
N GLU A 71 -17.31 -10.17 1.28
CA GLU A 71 -17.78 -8.79 1.19
C GLU A 71 -17.96 -8.18 2.56
N THR A 72 -17.51 -6.94 2.73
CA THR A 72 -17.44 -6.28 4.03
C THR A 72 -17.92 -4.83 3.98
N THR A 73 -18.34 -4.30 5.14
CA THR A 73 -18.75 -2.89 5.26
C THR A 73 -17.59 -1.91 5.34
N SER A 74 -16.36 -2.38 5.62
CA SER A 74 -15.14 -1.56 5.76
C SER A 74 -13.92 -2.39 5.42
N VAL A 75 -12.82 -1.72 5.05
CA VAL A 75 -11.52 -2.39 4.80
C VAL A 75 -10.83 -2.88 6.09
N SER A 76 -11.29 -2.49 7.26
CA SER A 76 -10.72 -2.89 8.55
C SER A 76 -11.68 -3.78 9.35
N PRO A 77 -11.23 -4.95 9.82
CA PRO A 77 -12.04 -5.83 10.66
C PRO A 77 -12.34 -5.26 12.06
N HIS A 78 -11.70 -4.14 12.44
CA HIS A 78 -11.95 -3.46 13.70
C HIS A 78 -13.08 -2.41 13.62
N THR A 79 -13.49 -2.05 12.40
CA THR A 79 -14.51 -1.01 12.14
C THR A 79 -15.64 -1.47 11.23
N GLY A 80 -15.47 -2.59 10.57
CA GLY A 80 -16.47 -3.17 9.66
C GLY A 80 -16.95 -4.54 10.13
N THR A 81 -17.86 -5.10 9.33
CA THR A 81 -18.43 -6.45 9.51
C THR A 81 -18.49 -7.19 8.18
N ILE A 82 -18.47 -8.51 8.23
CA ILE A 82 -18.67 -9.37 7.06
C ILE A 82 -20.16 -9.35 6.68
N LEU A 83 -20.44 -9.15 5.39
CA LEU A 83 -21.79 -9.18 4.80
C LEU A 83 -22.15 -10.58 4.28
N GLY A 84 -21.16 -11.33 3.84
CA GLY A 84 -21.31 -12.70 3.35
C GLY A 84 -19.99 -13.23 2.83
N ILE A 85 -19.99 -14.51 2.48
CA ILE A 85 -18.84 -15.23 1.93
C ILE A 85 -19.18 -15.72 0.53
N ALA A 86 -18.35 -15.37 -0.45
CA ALA A 86 -18.41 -15.91 -1.79
C ALA A 86 -17.50 -17.13 -1.91
N MET A 87 -17.98 -18.19 -2.57
CA MET A 87 -17.22 -19.42 -2.74
C MET A 87 -17.40 -20.00 -4.14
N SER A 88 -16.34 -20.67 -4.63
CA SER A 88 -16.35 -21.41 -5.90
C SER A 88 -15.52 -22.68 -5.81
N THR A 89 -15.93 -23.72 -6.54
CA THR A 89 -15.18 -24.99 -6.64
C THR A 89 -14.79 -25.34 -8.08
N ARG A 90 -15.27 -24.56 -9.07
CA ARG A 90 -15.01 -24.76 -10.50
C ARG A 90 -15.19 -23.46 -11.29
N PRO A 91 -14.64 -23.35 -12.51
CA PRO A 91 -14.88 -22.19 -13.37
C PRO A 91 -16.39 -22.05 -13.67
N HIS A 92 -16.83 -20.80 -13.89
CA HIS A 92 -18.21 -20.40 -14.20
C HIS A 92 -19.22 -20.74 -13.11
N GLN A 93 -18.76 -20.93 -11.87
CA GLN A 93 -19.58 -21.18 -10.71
C GLN A 93 -19.20 -20.26 -9.58
N GLY A 94 -20.19 -19.74 -8.87
CA GLY A 94 -20.01 -18.97 -7.66
C GLY A 94 -21.27 -18.98 -6.82
N ILE A 95 -21.11 -19.13 -5.51
CA ILE A 95 -22.20 -18.87 -4.58
C ILE A 95 -21.80 -17.73 -3.65
N TYR A 96 -22.76 -16.89 -3.30
CA TYR A 96 -22.60 -15.89 -2.25
C TYR A 96 -23.52 -16.23 -1.10
N VAL A 97 -22.96 -16.59 0.03
CA VAL A 97 -23.69 -17.03 1.23
C VAL A 97 -23.84 -15.85 2.19
N SER A 98 -25.09 -15.52 2.53
CA SER A 98 -25.38 -14.44 3.48
C SER A 98 -24.76 -14.72 4.84
N VAL A 99 -24.39 -13.65 5.56
CA VAL A 99 -23.78 -13.76 6.90
C VAL A 99 -24.69 -14.48 7.90
N ASP A 100 -25.99 -14.41 7.74
CA ASP A 100 -26.95 -15.11 8.60
C ASP A 100 -26.84 -16.64 8.46
N ILE A 101 -26.73 -17.14 7.24
CA ILE A 101 -26.50 -18.58 6.95
C ILE A 101 -25.11 -18.99 7.44
N VAL A 102 -24.08 -18.14 7.21
CA VAL A 102 -22.72 -18.42 7.70
C VAL A 102 -22.71 -18.56 9.22
N ASN A 103 -23.35 -17.65 9.95
CA ASN A 103 -23.43 -17.70 11.41
C ASN A 103 -24.20 -18.92 11.92
N LYS A 104 -25.28 -19.30 11.24
CA LYS A 104 -26.08 -20.49 11.57
C LYS A 104 -25.27 -21.78 11.41
N HIS A 105 -24.42 -21.85 10.39
CA HIS A 105 -23.59 -23.02 10.07
C HIS A 105 -22.11 -22.83 10.35
N LYS A 106 -21.76 -21.94 11.31
CA LYS A 106 -20.39 -21.53 11.60
C LYS A 106 -19.41 -22.68 11.76
N GLN A 107 -19.81 -23.75 12.49
CA GLN A 107 -18.96 -24.91 12.69
C GLN A 107 -18.69 -25.70 11.40
N TRP A 108 -19.66 -25.76 10.50
CA TRP A 108 -19.48 -26.41 9.21
C TRP A 108 -18.46 -25.64 8.35
N PHE A 109 -18.58 -24.30 8.28
CA PHE A 109 -17.62 -23.46 7.56
C PHE A 109 -16.21 -23.57 8.15
N HIS A 110 -16.11 -23.55 9.48
CA HIS A 110 -14.82 -23.72 10.15
C HIS A 110 -14.17 -25.06 9.77
N ASN A 111 -14.91 -26.17 9.88
CA ASN A 111 -14.40 -27.49 9.52
C ASN A 111 -14.02 -27.59 8.04
N LEU A 112 -14.83 -26.98 7.15
CA LEU A 112 -14.56 -26.93 5.72
C LEU A 112 -13.23 -26.24 5.42
N PHE A 113 -13.00 -25.06 6.00
CA PHE A 113 -11.79 -24.28 5.79
C PHE A 113 -10.54 -24.91 6.43
N MET A 114 -10.72 -25.66 7.50
CA MET A 114 -9.65 -26.45 8.11
C MET A 114 -9.22 -27.65 7.25
N ASP A 115 -10.14 -28.26 6.53
CA ASP A 115 -9.92 -29.50 5.76
C ASP A 115 -9.47 -29.24 4.31
N LYS A 116 -9.92 -28.14 3.70
CA LYS A 116 -9.74 -27.90 2.28
C LYS A 116 -8.57 -26.95 1.98
N LEU A 117 -8.07 -27.03 0.74
CA LEU A 117 -7.21 -25.97 0.20
C LEU A 117 -8.07 -24.76 -0.13
N CYS A 118 -7.88 -23.65 0.60
CA CYS A 118 -8.59 -22.41 0.38
C CYS A 118 -7.79 -21.49 -0.54
N ILE A 119 -8.42 -20.97 -1.60
CA ILE A 119 -7.80 -20.10 -2.59
C ILE A 119 -8.40 -18.71 -2.44
N PHE A 120 -7.55 -17.72 -2.35
CA PHE A 120 -7.91 -16.31 -2.18
C PHE A 120 -7.30 -15.43 -3.28
N HIS A 121 -7.80 -14.23 -3.37
CA HIS A 121 -7.10 -13.13 -4.03
C HIS A 121 -6.80 -12.03 -3.02
N ASN A 122 -5.54 -11.86 -2.59
CA ASN A 122 -5.12 -11.06 -1.45
C ASN A 122 -5.55 -11.69 -0.11
N SER A 123 -5.19 -12.95 0.07
CA SER A 123 -5.53 -13.82 1.23
C SER A 123 -5.35 -13.16 2.60
N LYS A 124 -4.44 -12.22 2.70
CA LYS A 124 -4.17 -11.46 3.94
C LYS A 124 -5.42 -10.69 4.42
N PHE A 125 -6.18 -10.10 3.48
CA PHE A 125 -7.39 -9.35 3.80
C PHE A 125 -8.49 -10.27 4.34
N ASP A 126 -8.85 -11.29 3.56
CA ASP A 126 -9.95 -12.21 3.89
C ASP A 126 -9.68 -13.00 5.17
N THR A 127 -8.48 -13.59 5.25
CA THR A 127 -8.13 -14.40 6.42
C THR A 127 -8.04 -13.56 7.70
N ASN A 128 -7.52 -12.31 7.64
CA ASN A 128 -7.49 -11.44 8.81
C ASN A 128 -8.91 -11.08 9.29
N TYR A 129 -9.82 -10.81 8.35
CA TYR A 129 -11.20 -10.48 8.65
C TYR A 129 -11.93 -11.66 9.27
N MET A 130 -11.91 -12.82 8.61
CA MET A 130 -12.59 -14.02 9.05
C MET A 130 -12.04 -14.60 10.35
N GLU A 131 -10.73 -14.51 10.58
CA GLU A 131 -10.14 -14.88 11.87
C GLU A 131 -10.56 -13.91 13.00
N THR A 132 -10.63 -12.61 12.70
CA THR A 132 -10.92 -11.59 13.74
C THR A 132 -12.39 -11.61 14.14
N GLU A 133 -13.32 -11.70 13.18
CA GLU A 133 -14.76 -11.60 13.42
C GLU A 133 -15.41 -12.96 13.72
N MET A 134 -14.97 -13.99 13.00
CA MET A 134 -15.61 -15.31 13.06
C MET A 134 -14.76 -16.39 13.73
N GLY A 135 -13.45 -16.17 13.93
CA GLY A 135 -12.56 -17.17 14.49
C GLY A 135 -12.28 -18.35 13.55
N PHE A 136 -12.42 -18.15 12.23
CA PHE A 136 -12.06 -19.15 11.24
C PHE A 136 -10.54 -19.24 11.10
N GLU A 137 -10.03 -20.43 10.77
CA GLU A 137 -8.63 -20.71 10.52
C GLU A 137 -8.43 -21.32 9.15
N PHE A 138 -7.29 -21.00 8.52
CA PHE A 138 -6.96 -21.43 7.16
C PHE A 138 -5.55 -22.00 7.14
N PRO A 139 -5.34 -23.28 7.55
CA PRO A 139 -4.02 -23.88 7.60
C PRO A 139 -3.40 -24.11 6.22
N ASN A 140 -4.24 -24.34 5.23
CA ASN A 140 -3.83 -24.59 3.84
C ASN A 140 -4.49 -23.57 2.92
N TYR A 141 -3.70 -22.63 2.39
CA TYR A 141 -4.23 -21.63 1.48
C TYR A 141 -3.26 -21.24 0.39
N GLU A 142 -3.80 -20.66 -0.69
CA GLU A 142 -3.11 -20.13 -1.86
C GLU A 142 -3.56 -18.70 -2.12
N ASP A 143 -2.74 -17.90 -2.80
CA ASP A 143 -3.03 -16.49 -3.09
C ASP A 143 -2.74 -16.16 -4.56
N THR A 144 -3.78 -15.90 -5.33
CA THR A 144 -3.66 -15.61 -6.78
C THR A 144 -3.00 -14.27 -7.08
N MET A 145 -3.05 -13.30 -6.17
CA MET A 145 -2.33 -12.04 -6.29
C MET A 145 -0.82 -12.27 -6.20
N LEU A 146 -0.37 -13.08 -5.24
CA LEU A 146 1.04 -13.41 -5.07
C LEU A 146 1.56 -14.36 -6.16
N LEU A 147 0.72 -15.29 -6.67
CA LEU A 147 1.07 -16.08 -7.84
C LEU A 147 1.33 -15.19 -9.06
N HIS A 148 0.48 -14.19 -9.30
CA HIS A 148 0.71 -13.24 -10.39
C HIS A 148 1.95 -12.37 -10.15
N TYR A 149 2.22 -11.97 -8.91
CA TYR A 149 3.42 -11.21 -8.57
C TYR A 149 4.72 -11.98 -8.85
N CYS A 150 4.73 -13.31 -8.72
CA CYS A 150 5.86 -14.15 -9.16
C CYS A 150 6.11 -14.10 -10.67
N LEU A 151 5.05 -13.92 -11.46
CA LEU A 151 5.11 -13.94 -12.92
C LEU A 151 5.36 -12.55 -13.51
N GLU A 152 4.92 -11.51 -12.84
CA GLU A 152 5.03 -10.10 -13.26
C GLU A 152 5.16 -9.23 -12.01
N GLU A 153 6.28 -8.52 -11.84
CA GLU A 153 6.54 -7.67 -10.67
C GLU A 153 6.03 -6.22 -10.80
N ALA A 154 5.35 -5.87 -11.90
CA ALA A 154 4.91 -4.50 -12.16
C ALA A 154 3.87 -4.03 -11.14
N VAL A 155 4.16 -2.94 -10.43
CA VAL A 155 3.31 -2.40 -9.38
C VAL A 155 1.95 -1.95 -9.93
N GLY A 156 0.87 -2.30 -9.24
CA GLY A 156 -0.50 -1.89 -9.59
C GLY A 156 -1.19 -2.79 -10.62
N THR A 157 -0.57 -3.91 -11.03
CA THR A 157 -1.13 -4.85 -12.03
C THR A 157 -1.83 -6.06 -11.38
N HIS A 158 -1.71 -6.24 -10.07
CA HIS A 158 -2.10 -7.48 -9.39
C HIS A 158 -3.54 -7.49 -8.84
N GLY A 159 -4.32 -6.44 -9.06
CA GLY A 159 -5.72 -6.39 -8.59
C GLY A 159 -6.61 -7.40 -9.31
N LEU A 160 -7.63 -7.94 -8.61
CA LEU A 160 -8.53 -8.97 -9.15
C LEU A 160 -9.21 -8.52 -10.46
N LYS A 161 -9.74 -7.31 -10.50
CA LYS A 161 -10.51 -6.82 -11.65
C LYS A 161 -9.67 -6.67 -12.94
N PRO A 162 -8.50 -6.00 -12.90
CA PRO A 162 -7.58 -5.97 -14.05
C PRO A 162 -7.16 -7.37 -14.51
N LEU A 163 -6.88 -8.28 -13.56
CA LEU A 163 -6.49 -9.65 -13.89
C LEU A 163 -7.65 -10.46 -14.48
N ALA A 164 -8.85 -10.31 -13.92
CA ALA A 164 -10.03 -10.97 -14.46
C ALA A 164 -10.33 -10.51 -15.89
N LEU A 165 -10.29 -9.20 -16.13
CA LEU A 165 -10.47 -8.63 -17.48
C LEU A 165 -9.41 -9.17 -18.46
N ARG A 166 -8.18 -9.33 -18.01
CA ARG A 166 -7.04 -9.76 -18.83
C ARG A 166 -6.99 -11.27 -19.05
N PHE A 167 -7.35 -12.06 -18.07
CA PHE A 167 -7.07 -13.52 -18.07
C PHE A 167 -8.30 -14.40 -17.97
N THR A 168 -9.52 -13.85 -17.84
CA THR A 168 -10.76 -14.62 -17.78
C THR A 168 -11.73 -14.20 -18.89
N ASP A 169 -12.83 -14.90 -19.01
CA ASP A 169 -13.94 -14.56 -19.94
C ASP A 169 -15.06 -13.72 -19.29
N LEU A 170 -14.84 -13.25 -18.06
CA LEU A 170 -15.86 -12.53 -17.28
C LEU A 170 -16.07 -11.08 -17.75
N GLY A 171 -15.09 -10.51 -18.47
CA GLY A 171 -15.15 -9.13 -18.95
C GLY A 171 -15.06 -8.10 -17.82
N ASP A 172 -15.54 -6.89 -18.10
CA ASP A 172 -15.62 -5.80 -17.12
C ASP A 172 -16.91 -5.93 -16.29
N TYR A 173 -16.87 -6.78 -15.31
CA TYR A 173 -18.04 -7.06 -14.46
C TYR A 173 -18.18 -6.11 -13.25
N GLU A 174 -17.19 -5.25 -13.00
CA GLU A 174 -17.25 -4.22 -11.95
C GLU A 174 -18.10 -3.01 -12.37
N ARG A 175 -18.32 -2.84 -13.66
CA ARG A 175 -18.98 -1.67 -14.24
C ARG A 175 -20.35 -1.38 -13.63
N GLU A 176 -21.19 -2.37 -13.48
CA GLU A 176 -22.55 -2.24 -12.93
C GLU A 176 -22.51 -1.74 -11.48
N LEU A 177 -21.60 -2.30 -10.66
CA LEU A 177 -21.35 -1.87 -9.30
C LEU A 177 -20.89 -0.44 -9.23
N ASP A 178 -19.94 -0.04 -10.10
CA ASP A 178 -19.40 1.31 -10.15
C ASP A 178 -20.46 2.36 -10.59
N GLU A 179 -21.30 2.00 -11.55
CA GLU A 179 -22.42 2.85 -11.97
C GLU A 179 -23.42 3.05 -10.82
N TYR A 180 -23.72 2.00 -10.07
CA TYR A 180 -24.57 2.08 -8.88
C TYR A 180 -23.96 3.00 -7.80
N LYS A 181 -22.71 2.78 -7.42
CA LYS A 181 -21.98 3.62 -6.44
C LYS A 181 -22.04 5.10 -6.81
N LYS A 182 -21.74 5.43 -8.07
CA LYS A 182 -21.77 6.81 -8.57
C LYS A 182 -23.18 7.41 -8.54
N SER A 183 -24.20 6.63 -8.92
CA SER A 183 -25.60 7.03 -8.89
C SER A 183 -26.08 7.27 -7.46
N TRP A 184 -25.76 6.35 -6.55
CA TRP A 184 -26.10 6.45 -5.14
C TRP A 184 -25.47 7.70 -4.49
N ALA A 185 -24.17 7.95 -4.72
CA ALA A 185 -23.48 9.11 -4.17
C ALA A 185 -24.09 10.44 -4.66
N ARG A 186 -24.47 10.52 -5.94
CA ARG A 186 -25.18 11.71 -6.50
C ARG A 186 -26.54 11.90 -5.88
N LYS A 187 -27.35 10.83 -5.77
CA LYS A 187 -28.70 10.86 -5.21
C LYS A 187 -28.70 11.32 -3.75
N ASN A 188 -27.75 10.86 -2.97
CA ASN A 188 -27.65 11.16 -1.54
C ASN A 188 -26.79 12.41 -1.22
N LYS A 189 -26.22 13.08 -2.23
CA LYS A 189 -25.35 14.27 -2.12
C LYS A 189 -24.18 14.07 -1.14
N VAL A 190 -23.58 12.88 -1.17
CA VAL A 190 -22.43 12.48 -0.34
C VAL A 190 -21.21 12.18 -1.23
N LYS A 191 -20.03 12.11 -0.62
CA LYS A 191 -18.81 11.71 -1.36
C LYS A 191 -18.86 10.21 -1.62
N LEU A 192 -18.26 9.77 -2.75
CA LEU A 192 -18.13 8.36 -3.06
C LEU A 192 -17.36 7.57 -1.98
N ALA A 193 -16.45 8.24 -1.27
CA ALA A 193 -15.70 7.67 -0.16
C ALA A 193 -16.56 7.32 1.08
N ASP A 194 -17.76 7.88 1.17
CA ASP A 194 -18.70 7.60 2.28
C ASP A 194 -19.58 6.37 1.98
N PHE A 195 -19.45 5.81 0.76
CA PHE A 195 -20.18 4.61 0.37
C PHE A 195 -19.51 3.35 0.96
N ASN A 196 -20.31 2.46 1.50
CA ASN A 196 -19.87 1.12 1.90
C ASN A 196 -20.75 0.03 1.28
N TYR A 197 -20.23 -1.19 1.20
CA TYR A 197 -20.92 -2.30 0.53
C TYR A 197 -22.19 -2.77 1.25
N GLY A 198 -22.37 -2.48 2.54
CA GLY A 198 -23.63 -2.70 3.25
C GLY A 198 -24.79 -1.83 2.74
N MET A 199 -24.51 -0.84 1.87
CA MET A 199 -25.52 -0.02 1.19
C MET A 199 -25.95 -0.59 -0.17
N LEU A 200 -25.31 -1.68 -0.62
CA LEU A 200 -25.65 -2.34 -1.88
C LEU A 200 -26.88 -3.23 -1.71
N PRO A 201 -27.80 -3.19 -2.67
CA PRO A 201 -28.83 -4.20 -2.77
C PRO A 201 -28.23 -5.59 -3.05
N SER A 202 -28.85 -6.63 -2.53
CA SER A 202 -28.36 -8.00 -2.67
C SER A 202 -28.32 -8.48 -4.11
N ASP A 203 -29.23 -7.98 -4.95
CA ASP A 203 -29.29 -8.29 -6.39
C ASP A 203 -28.12 -7.70 -7.20
N ILE A 204 -27.38 -6.75 -6.64
CA ILE A 204 -26.13 -6.22 -7.20
C ILE A 204 -24.91 -6.87 -6.51
N LEU A 205 -24.92 -6.97 -5.18
CA LEU A 205 -23.79 -7.49 -4.41
C LEU A 205 -23.53 -8.98 -4.66
N ALA A 206 -24.58 -9.81 -4.64
CA ALA A 206 -24.41 -11.27 -4.76
C ALA A 206 -23.85 -11.71 -6.12
N PRO A 207 -24.37 -11.24 -7.28
CA PRO A 207 -23.74 -11.55 -8.57
C PRO A 207 -22.31 -11.03 -8.71
N TYR A 208 -22.00 -9.89 -8.11
CA TYR A 208 -20.64 -9.33 -8.08
C TYR A 208 -19.70 -10.25 -7.29
N ALA A 209 -20.05 -10.61 -6.05
CA ALA A 209 -19.27 -11.50 -5.20
C ALA A 209 -19.08 -12.90 -5.81
N CYS A 210 -20.12 -13.47 -6.47
CA CYS A 210 -20.00 -14.73 -7.21
C CYS A 210 -18.96 -14.64 -8.34
N LYS A 211 -18.92 -13.50 -9.06
CA LYS A 211 -17.94 -13.29 -10.13
C LYS A 211 -16.52 -13.12 -9.59
N ASP A 212 -16.33 -12.57 -8.39
CA ASP A 212 -15.04 -12.47 -7.73
C ASP A 212 -14.50 -13.85 -7.38
N ALA A 213 -15.33 -14.72 -6.83
CA ALA A 213 -14.96 -16.11 -6.55
C ALA A 213 -14.64 -16.89 -7.83
N ASP A 214 -15.45 -16.76 -8.89
CA ASP A 214 -15.20 -17.39 -10.19
C ASP A 214 -13.90 -16.87 -10.83
N ALA A 215 -13.71 -15.54 -10.85
CA ALA A 215 -12.48 -14.93 -11.36
C ALA A 215 -11.25 -15.50 -10.66
N THR A 216 -11.28 -15.55 -9.33
CA THR A 216 -10.19 -16.08 -8.52
C THR A 216 -9.90 -17.55 -8.84
N PHE A 217 -10.94 -18.36 -9.05
CA PHE A 217 -10.78 -19.77 -9.44
C PHE A 217 -10.12 -19.91 -10.81
N GLN A 218 -10.57 -19.14 -11.81
CA GLN A 218 -10.00 -19.16 -13.16
C GLN A 218 -8.54 -18.67 -13.16
N LEU A 219 -8.22 -17.60 -12.39
CA LEU A 219 -6.85 -17.08 -12.25
C LEU A 219 -5.92 -18.08 -11.58
N TYR A 220 -6.39 -18.78 -10.54
CA TYR A 220 -5.62 -19.85 -9.91
C TYR A 220 -5.26 -20.95 -10.90
N GLY A 221 -6.25 -21.42 -11.68
CA GLY A 221 -6.02 -22.43 -12.71
C GLY A 221 -5.01 -22.03 -13.78
N LYS A 222 -4.82 -20.72 -14.01
CA LYS A 222 -3.85 -20.19 -14.97
C LYS A 222 -2.48 -19.95 -14.36
N PHE A 223 -2.41 -19.34 -13.18
CA PHE A 223 -1.14 -18.87 -12.62
C PHE A 223 -0.39 -19.96 -11.88
N LYS A 224 -1.05 -20.80 -11.10
CA LYS A 224 -0.38 -21.86 -10.32
C LYS A 224 0.47 -22.78 -11.20
N PRO A 225 -0.02 -23.32 -12.33
CA PRO A 225 0.81 -24.16 -13.20
C PRO A 225 1.98 -23.42 -13.84
N LEU A 226 1.89 -22.10 -14.04
CA LEU A 226 2.99 -21.29 -14.58
C LEU A 226 4.09 -21.09 -13.55
N VAL A 227 3.72 -20.84 -12.29
CA VAL A 227 4.69 -20.71 -11.19
C VAL A 227 5.37 -22.06 -10.93
N GLU A 228 4.62 -23.16 -10.92
CA GLU A 228 5.17 -24.51 -10.69
C GLU A 228 6.12 -25.01 -11.77
N LYS A 229 6.04 -24.46 -13.00
CA LYS A 229 7.01 -24.79 -14.08
C LYS A 229 8.42 -24.28 -13.81
N SER A 230 8.58 -23.25 -12.96
CA SER A 230 9.85 -22.69 -12.57
C SER A 230 10.16 -23.04 -11.13
N GLU A 231 11.22 -23.80 -10.88
CA GLU A 231 11.65 -24.13 -9.53
C GLU A 231 11.93 -22.87 -8.68
N ASP A 232 12.51 -21.84 -9.29
CA ASP A 232 12.80 -20.58 -8.60
C ASP A 232 11.53 -19.81 -8.24
N PHE A 233 10.55 -19.75 -9.14
CA PHE A 233 9.26 -19.10 -8.84
C PHE A 233 8.49 -19.87 -7.78
N ASN A 234 8.44 -21.20 -7.89
CA ASN A 234 7.77 -22.02 -6.89
C ASN A 234 8.43 -21.88 -5.51
N ARG A 235 9.77 -21.90 -5.46
CA ARG A 235 10.50 -21.67 -4.21
C ARG A 235 10.27 -20.28 -3.62
N LEU A 236 10.25 -19.23 -4.47
CA LEU A 236 9.93 -17.87 -4.04
C LEU A 236 8.52 -17.81 -3.44
N TYR A 237 7.54 -18.38 -4.12
CA TYR A 237 6.15 -18.37 -3.70
C TYR A 237 5.94 -19.13 -2.38
N GLU A 238 6.32 -20.42 -2.35
CA GLU A 238 6.06 -21.33 -1.23
C GLU A 238 6.88 -20.99 0.03
N ASN A 239 8.15 -20.59 -0.14
CA ASN A 239 9.06 -20.42 1.00
C ASN A 239 9.21 -18.97 1.47
N ILE A 240 8.78 -17.99 0.66
CA ILE A 240 8.97 -16.58 1.00
C ILE A 240 7.65 -15.82 0.99
N LEU A 241 6.94 -15.74 -0.15
CA LEU A 241 5.79 -14.85 -0.28
C LEU A 241 4.58 -15.32 0.52
N LEU A 242 4.23 -16.59 0.42
CA LEU A 242 3.08 -17.15 1.14
C LEU A 242 3.30 -17.14 2.67
N PRO A 243 4.45 -17.56 3.23
CA PRO A 243 4.75 -17.41 4.66
C PRO A 243 4.80 -15.94 5.11
N ALA A 244 5.31 -15.02 4.26
CA ALA A 244 5.34 -13.60 4.58
C ALA A 244 3.91 -13.02 4.77
N THR A 245 2.91 -13.55 4.08
CA THR A 245 1.50 -13.17 4.26
C THR A 245 1.05 -13.37 5.70
N HIS A 246 1.37 -14.50 6.31
CA HIS A 246 1.03 -14.78 7.70
C HIS A 246 1.74 -13.83 8.68
N ALA A 247 3.01 -13.54 8.43
CA ALA A 247 3.78 -12.59 9.24
C ALA A 247 3.20 -11.17 9.14
N MET A 248 2.90 -10.70 7.92
CA MET A 248 2.32 -9.37 7.70
C MET A 248 0.91 -9.26 8.27
N LYS A 249 0.07 -10.27 8.11
CA LYS A 249 -1.25 -10.36 8.75
C LYS A 249 -1.13 -10.21 10.27
N THR A 250 -0.20 -10.91 10.89
CA THR A 250 0.05 -10.84 12.34
C THR A 250 0.47 -9.44 12.78
N LEU A 251 1.34 -8.77 12.02
CA LEU A 251 1.74 -7.38 12.29
C LEU A 251 0.55 -6.41 12.18
N GLU A 252 -0.25 -6.54 11.14
CA GLU A 252 -1.45 -5.71 10.92
C GLU A 252 -2.50 -5.93 12.01
N LYS A 253 -2.78 -7.17 12.37
CA LYS A 253 -3.73 -7.53 13.43
C LYS A 253 -3.30 -6.96 14.79
N ASN A 254 -2.02 -7.08 15.11
CA ASN A 254 -1.50 -6.59 16.38
C ASN A 254 -1.41 -5.07 16.46
N GLY A 255 -1.00 -4.39 15.39
CA GLY A 255 -0.75 -2.95 15.40
C GLY A 255 0.23 -2.49 16.48
N GLY A 256 0.50 -1.19 16.52
CA GLY A 256 1.37 -0.54 17.49
C GLY A 256 0.58 0.18 18.59
N PRO A 257 0.80 -0.08 19.89
CA PRO A 257 0.14 0.66 20.95
C PRO A 257 0.58 2.13 20.96
N ILE A 258 -0.39 3.04 21.07
CA ILE A 258 -0.19 4.50 21.03
C ILE A 258 -0.46 5.11 22.40
N ASN A 259 0.37 6.10 22.76
CA ASN A 259 0.12 6.95 23.93
C ASN A 259 -0.75 8.14 23.53
N ILE A 260 -2.07 8.00 23.64
CA ILE A 260 -3.04 9.04 23.24
C ILE A 260 -2.86 10.34 24.02
N GLU A 261 -2.51 10.29 25.28
CA GLU A 261 -2.24 11.48 26.08
C GLU A 261 -1.07 12.27 25.49
N GLN A 262 0.00 11.55 25.15
CA GLN A 262 1.17 12.15 24.50
C GLN A 262 0.86 12.68 23.09
N VAL A 263 -0.03 12.00 22.33
CA VAL A 263 -0.48 12.50 21.02
C VAL A 263 -1.23 13.82 21.17
N ASN A 264 -2.16 13.92 22.12
CA ASN A 264 -2.93 15.13 22.35
C ASN A 264 -2.04 16.29 22.83
N TRP A 265 -1.14 16.01 23.79
CA TRP A 265 -0.17 16.99 24.25
C TRP A 265 0.72 17.50 23.12
N LEU A 266 1.24 16.63 22.31
CA LEU A 266 2.11 16.99 21.18
C LEU A 266 1.35 17.76 20.09
N ALA A 267 0.07 17.46 19.88
CA ALA A 267 -0.80 18.21 18.98
C ALA A 267 -0.94 19.67 19.42
N GLU A 268 -1.17 19.89 20.74
CA GLU A 268 -1.26 21.23 21.35
C GLU A 268 0.09 21.98 21.25
N GLN A 269 1.22 21.30 21.52
CA GLN A 269 2.53 21.91 21.39
C GLN A 269 2.83 22.35 19.94
N TYR A 270 2.58 21.49 18.96
CA TYR A 270 2.77 21.89 17.56
C TYR A 270 1.84 23.03 17.13
N GLN A 271 0.63 23.12 17.69
CA GLN A 271 -0.25 24.24 17.40
C GLN A 271 0.33 25.57 17.94
N ILE A 272 0.81 25.57 19.18
CA ILE A 272 1.48 26.72 19.79
C ILE A 272 2.73 27.12 18.98
N ASP A 273 3.60 26.15 18.68
CA ASP A 273 4.80 26.39 17.91
C ASP A 273 4.50 27.00 16.51
N MET A 274 3.42 26.53 15.85
CA MET A 274 3.00 27.08 14.54
C MET A 274 2.48 28.53 14.67
N GLU A 275 1.75 28.84 15.74
CA GLU A 275 1.27 30.20 16.01
C GLU A 275 2.45 31.16 16.26
N GLU A 276 3.44 30.75 17.05
CA GLU A 276 4.68 31.51 17.29
C GLU A 276 5.44 31.74 15.98
N CYS A 277 5.65 30.70 15.16
CA CYS A 277 6.30 30.85 13.85
C CYS A 277 5.52 31.81 12.93
N LEU A 278 4.20 31.75 12.93
CA LEU A 278 3.37 32.65 12.12
C LEU A 278 3.46 34.09 12.61
N GLU A 279 3.49 34.32 13.92
CA GLU A 279 3.68 35.65 14.50
C GLU A 279 5.04 36.23 14.10
N GLU A 280 6.12 35.46 14.23
CA GLU A 280 7.47 35.87 13.79
C GLU A 280 7.48 36.21 12.29
N ILE A 281 6.92 35.38 11.44
CA ILE A 281 6.82 35.63 10.01
C ILE A 281 6.03 36.90 9.71
N ASN A 282 4.84 37.08 10.30
CA ASN A 282 3.95 38.18 10.00
C ASN A 282 4.48 39.53 10.53
N THR A 283 5.23 39.52 11.62
CA THR A 283 5.87 40.75 12.18
C THR A 283 7.12 41.17 11.44
N HIS A 284 7.68 40.31 10.59
CA HIS A 284 8.90 40.61 9.83
C HIS A 284 8.69 41.75 8.83
N GLU A 285 9.60 42.74 8.80
CA GLU A 285 9.49 43.92 7.95
C GLU A 285 9.27 43.63 6.46
N ALA A 286 9.93 42.60 5.94
CA ALA A 286 9.76 42.18 4.54
C ALA A 286 8.36 41.69 4.22
N VAL A 287 7.70 41.02 5.17
CA VAL A 287 6.31 40.55 5.02
C VAL A 287 5.36 41.73 5.05
N GLN A 288 5.53 42.67 5.99
CA GLN A 288 4.73 43.87 6.05
C GLN A 288 4.90 44.73 4.79
N ARG A 289 6.14 44.76 4.23
CA ARG A 289 6.39 45.42 2.93
C ARG A 289 5.69 44.70 1.77
N PHE A 290 5.71 43.37 1.77
CA PHE A 290 4.99 42.54 0.78
C PHE A 290 3.48 42.87 0.80
N GLU A 291 2.87 42.90 1.99
CA GLU A 291 1.43 43.15 2.14
C GLU A 291 1.06 44.58 1.63
N ARG A 292 1.89 45.56 1.92
CA ARG A 292 1.67 46.93 1.40
C ARG A 292 1.82 47.02 -0.12
N VAL A 293 2.78 46.31 -0.71
CA VAL A 293 3.06 46.38 -2.16
C VAL A 293 2.01 45.62 -2.97
N TYR A 294 1.58 44.45 -2.47
CA TYR A 294 0.65 43.58 -3.20
C TYR A 294 -0.81 43.74 -2.73
N GLU A 295 -1.08 44.57 -1.74
CA GLU A 295 -2.39 44.85 -1.15
C GLU A 295 -3.15 43.56 -0.74
N LYS A 296 -2.42 42.60 -0.17
CA LYS A 296 -2.99 41.32 0.30
C LYS A 296 -2.20 40.71 1.43
N THR A 297 -2.90 39.97 2.29
CA THR A 297 -2.29 39.22 3.40
C THR A 297 -1.33 38.15 2.88
N PHE A 298 -0.16 38.08 3.50
CA PHE A 298 0.85 37.11 3.16
C PHE A 298 0.45 35.70 3.62
N ASN A 299 0.59 34.74 2.72
CA ASN A 299 0.39 33.32 3.00
C ASN A 299 1.69 32.54 2.84
N PRO A 300 2.34 32.09 3.92
CA PRO A 300 3.61 31.36 3.88
C PRO A 300 3.53 30.00 3.19
N ASN A 301 2.34 29.47 2.93
CA ASN A 301 2.12 28.24 2.18
C ASN A 301 2.01 28.48 0.66
N SER A 302 1.89 29.74 0.23
CA SER A 302 1.77 30.07 -1.20
C SER A 302 3.15 30.16 -1.87
N THR A 303 3.49 29.18 -2.72
CA THR A 303 4.75 29.18 -3.48
C THR A 303 4.92 30.40 -4.38
N ALA A 304 3.82 30.99 -4.87
CA ALA A 304 3.83 32.23 -5.65
C ALA A 304 4.24 33.42 -4.77
N GLN A 305 3.59 33.58 -3.61
CA GLN A 305 3.89 34.68 -2.70
C GLN A 305 5.29 34.58 -2.09
N LEU A 306 5.77 33.36 -1.83
CA LEU A 306 7.16 33.14 -1.40
C LEU A 306 8.17 33.59 -2.46
N ARG A 307 7.91 33.33 -3.73
CA ARG A 307 8.76 33.85 -4.82
C ARG A 307 8.78 35.37 -4.86
N ASP A 308 7.62 35.99 -4.75
CA ASP A 308 7.52 37.44 -4.73
C ASP A 308 8.24 38.04 -3.51
N LEU A 309 8.07 37.43 -2.31
CA LEU A 309 8.73 37.85 -1.09
C LEU A 309 10.26 37.75 -1.19
N PHE A 310 10.78 36.56 -1.52
CA PHE A 310 12.22 36.33 -1.52
C PHE A 310 12.94 36.97 -2.72
N PHE A 311 12.36 36.90 -3.91
CA PHE A 311 13.06 37.32 -5.13
C PHE A 311 12.70 38.73 -5.59
N SER A 312 11.47 39.22 -5.31
CA SER A 312 11.06 40.56 -5.71
C SER A 312 11.20 41.58 -4.59
N ILE A 313 10.78 41.29 -3.35
CA ILE A 313 10.85 42.20 -2.21
C ILE A 313 12.25 42.21 -1.58
N LEU A 314 12.75 41.02 -1.21
CA LEU A 314 14.09 40.88 -0.59
C LEU A 314 15.23 40.88 -1.62
N LYS A 315 14.92 40.73 -2.91
CA LYS A 315 15.89 40.69 -4.03
C LYS A 315 17.00 39.66 -3.86
N LEU A 316 16.68 38.53 -3.18
CA LEU A 316 17.60 37.42 -3.04
C LEU A 316 17.74 36.70 -4.39
N LYS A 317 18.90 36.12 -4.66
CA LYS A 317 19.18 35.46 -5.95
C LYS A 317 18.58 34.06 -5.99
N PRO A 318 17.67 33.74 -6.92
CA PRO A 318 17.14 32.39 -7.06
C PRO A 318 18.20 31.46 -7.67
N THR A 319 18.24 30.20 -7.21
CA THR A 319 19.26 29.21 -7.59
C THR A 319 18.75 28.08 -8.47
N LYS A 320 17.42 27.80 -8.45
CA LYS A 320 16.85 26.63 -9.09
C LYS A 320 15.48 26.92 -9.67
N LYS A 321 15.16 26.31 -10.83
CA LYS A 321 13.83 26.35 -11.44
C LYS A 321 13.10 25.02 -11.27
N THR A 322 11.78 25.08 -11.27
CA THR A 322 10.91 23.91 -11.37
C THR A 322 10.83 23.43 -12.83
N ASP A 323 10.30 22.22 -13.07
CA ASP A 323 10.09 21.66 -14.41
C ASP A 323 9.21 22.55 -15.28
N THR A 324 8.33 23.36 -14.67
CA THR A 324 7.46 24.32 -15.36
C THR A 324 8.15 25.66 -15.63
N GLY A 325 9.43 25.81 -15.31
CA GLY A 325 10.26 27.01 -15.55
C GLY A 325 10.15 28.12 -14.49
N ALA A 326 9.29 27.98 -13.48
CA ALA A 326 9.18 28.93 -12.38
C ALA A 326 10.35 28.77 -11.38
N TRP A 327 10.72 29.84 -10.68
CA TRP A 327 11.74 29.75 -9.62
C TRP A 327 11.25 28.85 -8.47
N SER A 328 12.06 27.91 -8.03
CA SER A 328 11.74 27.03 -6.92
C SER A 328 11.84 27.77 -5.59
N VAL A 329 10.98 27.38 -4.63
CA VAL A 329 11.03 27.74 -3.21
C VAL A 329 10.91 26.46 -2.36
N ASP A 330 11.54 25.38 -2.85
CA ASP A 330 11.64 24.10 -2.13
C ASP A 330 12.59 24.23 -0.92
N LYS A 331 12.66 23.13 -0.13
CA LYS A 331 13.48 23.10 1.08
C LYS A 331 14.95 23.45 0.79
N GLU A 332 15.50 22.91 -0.30
CA GLU A 332 16.90 23.12 -0.69
C GLU A 332 17.18 24.58 -0.99
N VAL A 333 16.32 25.21 -1.82
CA VAL A 333 16.46 26.64 -2.18
C VAL A 333 16.32 27.51 -0.94
N LEU A 334 15.27 27.31 -0.11
CA LEU A 334 15.07 28.13 1.09
C LEU A 334 16.22 27.98 2.10
N THR A 335 16.78 26.78 2.27
CA THR A 335 17.95 26.57 3.14
C THR A 335 19.17 27.34 2.63
N ASN A 336 19.41 27.33 1.30
CA ASN A 336 20.57 27.99 0.69
C ASN A 336 20.45 29.53 0.67
N LEU A 337 19.25 30.10 0.92
CA LEU A 337 19.09 31.56 1.03
C LEU A 337 19.77 32.14 2.27
N ASN A 338 20.03 31.34 3.31
CA ASN A 338 20.64 31.75 4.58
C ASN A 338 20.01 33.05 5.14
N HIS A 339 18.68 33.11 5.17
CA HIS A 339 17.92 34.26 5.61
C HIS A 339 17.00 33.89 6.77
N PRO A 340 16.91 34.69 7.88
CA PRO A 340 16.08 34.35 9.04
C PRO A 340 14.64 34.01 8.69
N LEU A 341 14.04 34.78 7.79
CA LEU A 341 12.67 34.54 7.33
C LEU A 341 12.52 33.20 6.56
N SER A 342 13.56 32.73 5.83
CA SER A 342 13.53 31.42 5.18
C SER A 342 13.61 30.29 6.20
N GLU A 343 14.35 30.48 7.29
CA GLU A 343 14.44 29.53 8.40
C GLU A 343 13.09 29.41 9.13
N ALA A 344 12.46 30.55 9.49
CA ALA A 344 11.13 30.57 10.12
C ALA A 344 10.06 29.88 9.23
N ILE A 345 10.09 30.11 7.92
CA ILE A 345 9.15 29.44 6.98
C ILE A 345 9.42 27.94 6.88
N LEU A 346 10.68 27.51 6.88
CA LEU A 346 11.05 26.10 6.90
C LEU A 346 10.60 25.43 8.20
N GLU A 347 10.77 26.08 9.32
CA GLU A 347 10.29 25.60 10.62
C GLU A 347 8.77 25.45 10.64
N LEU A 348 8.04 26.49 10.22
CA LEU A 348 6.57 26.42 10.08
C LEU A 348 6.13 25.26 9.22
N ARG A 349 6.77 25.04 8.06
CA ARG A 349 6.47 23.91 7.16
C ARG A 349 6.71 22.55 7.83
N GLU A 350 7.79 22.43 8.59
CA GLU A 350 8.08 21.21 9.34
C GLU A 350 7.04 20.94 10.41
N LYS A 351 6.71 21.94 11.24
CA LYS A 351 5.66 21.83 12.27
C LYS A 351 4.31 21.49 11.66
N THR A 352 3.91 22.17 10.57
CA THR A 352 2.66 21.89 9.83
C THR A 352 2.63 20.46 9.30
N LYS A 353 3.74 19.97 8.76
CA LYS A 353 3.83 18.58 8.30
C LYS A 353 3.73 17.60 9.46
N MET A 354 4.38 17.87 10.59
CA MET A 354 4.29 16.99 11.77
C MET A 354 2.88 16.94 12.32
N ALA A 355 2.24 18.09 12.49
CA ALA A 355 0.87 18.18 12.97
C ALA A 355 -0.15 17.52 12.00
N GLY A 356 -0.09 17.87 10.71
CA GLY A 356 -1.05 17.42 9.70
C GLY A 356 -0.85 15.97 9.27
N THR A 357 0.39 15.59 8.93
CA THR A 357 0.65 14.26 8.35
C THR A 357 0.81 13.16 9.40
N TYR A 358 1.43 13.47 10.54
CA TYR A 358 1.71 12.42 11.54
C TYR A 358 0.71 12.46 12.69
N ILE A 359 0.58 13.58 13.40
CA ILE A 359 -0.28 13.66 14.58
C ILE A 359 -1.75 13.46 14.22
N SER A 360 -2.25 14.17 13.20
CA SER A 360 -3.64 14.04 12.75
C SER A 360 -3.96 12.62 12.26
N ASN A 361 -3.06 12.01 11.46
CA ASN A 361 -3.28 10.64 10.98
C ASN A 361 -3.20 9.60 12.11
N ILE A 362 -2.30 9.79 13.09
CA ILE A 362 -2.27 8.93 14.28
C ILE A 362 -3.59 9.08 15.05
N LYS A 363 -4.01 10.31 15.35
CA LYS A 363 -5.22 10.57 16.12
C LYS A 363 -6.49 9.99 15.48
N ASN A 364 -6.60 10.10 14.15
CA ASN A 364 -7.73 9.61 13.39
C ASN A 364 -7.65 8.09 13.08
N GLY A 365 -6.47 7.50 13.16
CA GLY A 365 -6.24 6.11 12.81
C GLY A 365 -6.12 5.15 13.99
N VAL A 366 -6.10 5.67 15.23
CA VAL A 366 -6.05 4.80 16.42
C VAL A 366 -7.41 4.15 16.63
N ASP A 367 -7.42 2.82 16.69
CA ASP A 367 -8.60 2.02 16.94
C ASP A 367 -9.05 2.10 18.42
N LYS A 368 -10.23 1.58 18.70
CA LYS A 368 -10.84 1.58 20.06
C LYS A 368 -9.96 0.88 21.11
N ASP A 369 -9.09 -0.02 20.69
CA ASP A 369 -8.14 -0.73 21.58
C ASP A 369 -6.85 0.05 21.84
N GLY A 370 -6.75 1.31 21.39
CA GLY A 370 -5.61 2.19 21.57
C GLY A 370 -4.41 1.84 20.70
N ARG A 371 -4.63 1.12 19.59
CA ARG A 371 -3.60 0.71 18.65
C ARG A 371 -3.76 1.38 17.30
N LEU A 372 -2.64 1.71 16.71
CA LEU A 372 -2.57 2.14 15.32
C LEU A 372 -2.18 0.96 14.45
N ARG A 373 -2.84 0.81 13.30
CA ARG A 373 -2.58 -0.25 12.34
C ARG A 373 -2.17 0.33 11.00
N SER A 374 -1.16 -0.30 10.39
CA SER A 374 -0.67 0.04 9.05
C SER A 374 -0.73 -1.21 8.20
N GLY A 375 -1.14 -1.10 6.95
CA GLY A 375 -1.11 -2.20 6.00
C GLY A 375 0.31 -2.42 5.47
N PHE A 376 0.70 -3.66 5.23
CA PHE A 376 1.98 -4.05 4.62
C PHE A 376 1.74 -4.84 3.35
N ASN A 377 2.14 -4.30 2.20
CA ASN A 377 1.95 -4.93 0.91
C ASN A 377 3.22 -5.66 0.49
N ILE A 378 3.10 -6.95 0.24
CA ILE A 378 4.20 -7.83 -0.21
C ILE A 378 4.49 -7.58 -1.70
N HIS A 379 3.45 -7.29 -2.48
CA HIS A 379 3.48 -7.04 -3.92
C HIS A 379 3.59 -5.55 -4.30
N GLY A 380 3.94 -4.68 -3.35
CA GLY A 380 3.88 -3.23 -3.53
C GLY A 380 5.13 -2.59 -4.15
N THR A 381 6.15 -3.37 -4.52
CA THR A 381 7.39 -2.89 -5.17
C THR A 381 7.91 -3.91 -6.16
N THR A 382 8.63 -3.46 -7.18
CA THR A 382 9.30 -4.34 -8.16
C THR A 382 10.53 -5.06 -7.59
N SER A 383 11.06 -4.58 -6.47
CA SER A 383 12.29 -5.10 -5.85
C SER A 383 12.06 -6.15 -4.76
N GLY A 384 10.81 -6.53 -4.48
CA GLY A 384 10.46 -7.43 -3.38
C GLY A 384 10.50 -6.78 -1.99
N ARG A 385 10.74 -5.46 -1.88
CA ARG A 385 10.60 -4.74 -0.62
C ARG A 385 9.13 -4.58 -0.25
N LEU A 386 8.82 -4.63 1.04
CA LEU A 386 7.48 -4.29 1.51
C LEU A 386 7.17 -2.81 1.24
N SER A 387 5.93 -2.50 0.91
CA SER A 387 5.39 -1.14 1.01
C SER A 387 4.31 -1.11 2.09
N SER A 388 4.03 0.08 2.63
CA SER A 388 3.02 0.24 3.66
C SER A 388 1.90 1.16 3.19
N SER A 389 0.71 0.94 3.74
CA SER A 389 -0.51 1.70 3.44
C SER A 389 -1.31 1.98 4.72
N GLY A 390 -2.43 2.70 4.60
CA GLY A 390 -3.31 3.05 5.70
C GLY A 390 -3.14 4.50 6.17
N ASN A 391 -3.78 4.85 7.29
CA ASN A 391 -3.81 6.21 7.83
C ASN A 391 -2.40 6.73 8.16
N LEU A 392 -1.54 5.87 8.67
CA LEU A 392 -0.11 6.17 8.84
C LEU A 392 0.72 5.06 8.20
N ASN A 393 1.54 5.44 7.23
CA ASN A 393 2.55 4.54 6.68
C ASN A 393 3.73 4.44 7.67
N TYR A 394 3.88 3.27 8.33
CA TYR A 394 4.92 3.02 9.32
C TYR A 394 6.34 3.16 8.77
N GLN A 395 6.55 2.87 7.48
CA GLN A 395 7.85 3.01 6.84
C GLN A 395 8.25 4.47 6.60
N ASN A 396 7.29 5.41 6.67
CA ASN A 396 7.52 6.85 6.49
C ASN A 396 7.64 7.62 7.82
N ILE A 397 7.67 6.93 8.98
CA ILE A 397 7.91 7.59 10.26
C ILE A 397 9.28 8.26 10.24
N PRO A 398 9.38 9.57 10.57
CA PRO A 398 10.63 10.31 10.48
C PRO A 398 11.72 9.70 11.36
N ARG A 399 12.88 9.42 10.74
CA ARG A 399 14.01 8.79 11.44
C ARG A 399 14.53 9.68 12.57
N ASP A 400 14.61 10.99 12.35
CA ASP A 400 15.28 11.93 13.22
C ASP A 400 14.32 12.64 14.18
N ASN A 401 13.00 12.53 13.99
CA ASN A 401 12.00 13.10 14.88
C ASN A 401 11.72 12.15 16.06
N LYS A 402 12.31 12.48 17.22
CA LYS A 402 12.15 11.67 18.44
C LYS A 402 10.76 11.77 19.04
N ASP A 403 10.04 12.87 18.83
CA ASP A 403 8.75 13.11 19.46
C ASP A 403 7.67 12.22 18.83
N ILE A 404 7.67 12.08 17.50
CA ILE A 404 6.78 11.11 16.83
C ILE A 404 7.06 9.67 17.28
N LYS A 405 8.34 9.31 17.47
CA LYS A 405 8.69 7.96 17.94
C LYS A 405 8.22 7.68 19.38
N LYS A 406 8.23 8.69 20.25
CA LYS A 406 7.74 8.56 21.64
C LYS A 406 6.23 8.33 21.75
N LEU A 407 5.47 8.56 20.68
CA LEU A 407 4.04 8.27 20.63
C LEU A 407 3.75 6.78 20.67
N PHE A 408 4.69 5.95 20.22
CA PHE A 408 4.60 4.50 20.32
C PHE A 408 5.11 4.04 21.69
N LYS A 409 4.30 3.26 22.39
CA LYS A 409 4.65 2.74 23.73
C LYS A 409 4.57 1.23 23.78
N ALA A 410 5.36 0.60 24.65
CA ALA A 410 5.19 -0.80 24.97
C ALA A 410 3.94 -1.02 25.83
N ARG A 411 3.33 -2.19 25.75
CA ARG A 411 2.31 -2.62 26.72
C ARG A 411 2.91 -2.69 28.14
N PRO A 412 2.10 -2.54 29.19
CA PRO A 412 2.59 -2.75 30.57
C PRO A 412 3.34 -4.09 30.72
N GLY A 413 4.52 -4.07 31.32
CA GLY A 413 5.38 -5.26 31.47
C GLY A 413 6.19 -5.65 30.23
N TYR A 414 6.06 -4.95 29.09
CA TYR A 414 6.80 -5.20 27.86
C TYR A 414 7.76 -4.06 27.52
N LYS A 415 8.68 -4.33 26.59
CA LYS A 415 9.62 -3.34 26.03
C LYS A 415 9.56 -3.38 24.51
N ILE A 416 9.79 -2.24 23.86
CA ILE A 416 10.02 -2.18 22.41
C ILE A 416 11.50 -2.55 22.18
N ILE A 417 11.72 -3.55 21.33
CA ILE A 417 13.05 -3.95 20.88
C ILE A 417 13.17 -3.50 19.42
N GLN A 418 14.21 -2.76 19.11
CA GLN A 418 14.56 -2.35 17.76
C GLN A 418 15.78 -3.12 17.30
N CYS A 419 15.65 -3.85 16.17
CA CYS A 419 16.73 -4.54 15.51
C CYS A 419 16.86 -3.98 14.09
N ASP A 420 18.09 -3.67 13.68
CA ASP A 420 18.41 -3.18 12.33
C ASP A 420 19.63 -3.93 11.80
N LEU A 421 19.55 -4.37 10.53
CA LEU A 421 20.67 -5.01 9.87
C LEU A 421 21.57 -3.92 9.26
N GLY A 422 22.71 -3.69 9.88
CA GLY A 422 23.67 -2.68 9.39
C GLY A 422 24.22 -3.05 8.00
N THR A 423 24.04 -2.16 7.02
CA THR A 423 24.60 -2.31 5.66
C THR A 423 24.24 -3.63 4.96
N ALA A 424 23.02 -4.15 5.15
CA ALA A 424 22.60 -5.45 4.65
C ALA A 424 22.78 -5.58 3.12
N GLU A 425 22.43 -4.55 2.36
CA GLU A 425 22.56 -4.56 0.88
C GLU A 425 24.00 -4.72 0.44
N VAL A 426 24.94 -4.02 1.08
CA VAL A 426 26.36 -4.13 0.77
C VAL A 426 26.92 -5.49 1.21
N TYR A 427 26.41 -6.04 2.31
CA TYR A 427 26.79 -7.39 2.75
C TYR A 427 26.40 -8.44 1.71
N TYR A 428 25.17 -8.40 1.20
CA TYR A 428 24.74 -9.30 0.14
C TYR A 428 25.52 -9.07 -1.16
N ALA A 429 25.81 -7.82 -1.54
CA ALA A 429 26.65 -7.51 -2.69
C ALA A 429 28.05 -8.10 -2.54
N ALA A 430 28.66 -8.04 -1.36
CA ALA A 430 29.96 -8.64 -1.08
C ALA A 430 29.95 -10.17 -1.18
N MET A 431 28.87 -10.80 -0.73
CA MET A 431 28.68 -12.25 -0.82
C MET A 431 28.50 -12.71 -2.28
N LEU A 432 27.60 -12.04 -3.02
CA LEU A 432 27.25 -12.44 -4.39
C LEU A 432 28.38 -12.17 -5.39
N SER A 433 29.08 -11.03 -5.25
CA SER A 433 30.19 -10.67 -6.15
C SER A 433 31.48 -11.46 -5.87
N GLY A 434 31.65 -11.97 -4.66
CA GLY A 434 32.90 -12.56 -4.21
C GLY A 434 34.08 -11.55 -4.09
N ASP A 435 33.79 -10.25 -4.18
CA ASP A 435 34.79 -9.18 -4.12
C ASP A 435 35.53 -9.19 -2.77
N LYS A 436 36.86 -9.37 -2.82
CA LYS A 436 37.70 -9.52 -1.63
C LYS A 436 37.80 -8.25 -0.79
N PHE A 437 37.69 -7.07 -1.42
CA PHE A 437 37.71 -5.79 -0.74
C PHE A 437 36.42 -5.61 0.09
N LEU A 438 35.25 -5.86 -0.52
CA LEU A 438 33.98 -5.79 0.16
C LEU A 438 33.89 -6.83 1.30
N GLN A 439 34.27 -8.07 1.03
CA GLN A 439 34.27 -9.16 2.01
C GLN A 439 35.15 -8.85 3.21
N LYS A 440 36.35 -8.26 2.99
CA LYS A 440 37.30 -7.93 4.04
C LYS A 440 36.70 -7.00 5.08
N ALA A 441 35.95 -5.97 4.66
CA ALA A 441 35.32 -5.05 5.59
C ALA A 441 34.39 -5.77 6.59
N PHE A 442 33.64 -6.77 6.12
CA PHE A 442 32.71 -7.55 6.98
C PHE A 442 33.44 -8.59 7.82
N ILE A 443 34.43 -9.29 7.28
CA ILE A 443 35.25 -10.26 8.02
C ILE A 443 35.96 -9.59 9.18
N ASP A 444 36.58 -8.43 8.94
CA ASP A 444 37.32 -7.65 9.94
C ASP A 444 36.38 -6.81 10.84
N LYS A 445 35.06 -6.93 10.68
CA LYS A 445 34.04 -6.18 11.46
C LYS A 445 34.24 -4.67 11.45
N LEU A 446 34.70 -4.11 10.34
CA LEU A 446 34.92 -2.69 10.18
C LEU A 446 33.60 -1.94 9.88
N ASP A 447 33.54 -0.65 10.25
CA ASP A 447 32.48 0.23 9.72
C ASP A 447 32.69 0.43 8.23
N PHE A 448 31.83 -0.22 7.41
CA PHE A 448 32.00 -0.28 5.97
C PHE A 448 32.17 1.09 5.31
N HIS A 449 31.36 2.08 5.68
CA HIS A 449 31.47 3.42 5.09
C HIS A 449 32.73 4.14 5.51
N SER A 450 33.25 3.91 6.72
CA SER A 450 34.56 4.41 7.15
C SER A 450 35.70 3.70 6.40
N TYR A 451 35.57 2.41 6.14
CA TYR A 451 36.54 1.66 5.35
C TYR A 451 36.62 2.17 3.91
N VAL A 452 35.48 2.41 3.27
CA VAL A 452 35.41 2.98 1.93
C VAL A 452 35.94 4.42 1.91
N ALA A 453 35.56 5.27 2.88
CA ALA A 453 36.04 6.65 2.98
C ALA A 453 37.56 6.72 3.12
N LYS A 454 38.14 5.86 3.98
CA LYS A 454 39.60 5.78 4.13
C LYS A 454 40.30 5.53 2.80
N GLN A 455 39.79 4.61 1.99
CA GLN A 455 40.36 4.30 0.69
C GLN A 455 40.14 5.40 -0.35
N MET A 456 38.93 5.97 -0.41
CA MET A 456 38.58 6.99 -1.40
C MET A 456 39.34 8.31 -1.20
N PHE A 457 39.47 8.71 0.05
CA PHE A 457 40.09 10.00 0.42
C PHE A 457 41.53 9.84 0.93
N ASN A 458 42.09 8.63 0.88
CA ASN A 458 43.45 8.30 1.33
C ASN A 458 43.71 8.79 2.77
N LEU A 459 42.77 8.57 3.67
CA LEU A 459 42.83 9.05 5.05
C LEU A 459 43.92 8.28 5.83
N PRO A 460 44.75 8.98 6.60
CA PRO A 460 45.85 8.34 7.35
C PRO A 460 45.36 7.58 8.58
N GLU A 461 44.22 7.97 9.15
CA GLU A 461 43.69 7.41 10.40
C GLU A 461 43.19 5.95 10.25
N GLU A 462 43.17 5.23 11.35
CA GLU A 462 42.53 3.90 11.41
C GLU A 462 41.03 3.98 11.13
N VAL A 463 40.47 2.94 10.49
CA VAL A 463 39.05 2.90 10.05
C VAL A 463 38.07 3.23 11.16
N ASN A 464 38.33 2.78 12.38
CA ASN A 464 37.51 3.02 13.56
C ASN A 464 37.47 4.50 14.00
N GLN A 465 38.45 5.29 13.59
CA GLN A 465 38.56 6.76 13.91
C GLN A 465 37.89 7.61 12.84
N VAL A 466 37.76 7.14 11.61
CA VAL A 466 37.18 7.88 10.46
C VAL A 466 35.81 8.46 10.76
N LYS A 467 34.94 7.67 11.39
CA LYS A 467 33.58 8.12 11.75
C LYS A 467 33.59 9.36 12.65
N LYS A 468 34.59 9.51 13.52
CA LYS A 468 34.70 10.60 14.45
C LYS A 468 35.46 11.80 13.86
N LEU A 469 36.56 11.55 13.14
CA LEU A 469 37.47 12.57 12.65
C LEU A 469 37.11 13.09 11.24
N HIS A 470 36.49 12.26 10.42
CA HIS A 470 36.14 12.53 9.03
C HIS A 470 34.65 12.22 8.72
N PRO A 471 33.69 12.84 9.44
CA PRO A 471 32.27 12.53 9.27
C PRO A 471 31.72 12.89 7.88
N ASN A 472 32.29 13.95 7.24
CA ASN A 472 31.88 14.40 5.92
C ASN A 472 32.32 13.40 4.81
N GLU A 473 33.58 13.00 4.84
CA GLU A 473 34.17 12.03 3.92
C GLU A 473 33.45 10.68 4.04
N ARG A 474 33.11 10.29 5.26
CA ARG A 474 32.29 9.10 5.51
C ARG A 474 30.87 9.23 4.93
N GLN A 475 30.27 10.42 5.01
CA GLN A 475 28.96 10.68 4.42
C GLN A 475 29.00 10.67 2.89
N TYR A 476 30.05 11.20 2.28
CA TYR A 476 30.27 11.13 0.84
C TYR A 476 30.49 9.67 0.37
N ALA A 477 31.30 8.92 1.09
CA ALA A 477 31.47 7.49 0.81
C ALA A 477 30.15 6.72 0.89
N LYS A 478 29.29 7.05 1.87
CA LYS A 478 27.96 6.48 1.97
C LYS A 478 27.07 6.82 0.77
N ALA A 479 27.06 8.07 0.31
CA ALA A 479 26.27 8.53 -0.83
C ALA A 479 26.69 7.89 -2.16
N ILE A 480 27.98 7.53 -2.29
CA ILE A 480 28.51 6.87 -3.49
C ILE A 480 28.25 5.37 -3.46
N THR A 481 28.14 4.77 -2.28
CA THR A 481 27.89 3.32 -2.12
C THR A 481 26.44 2.96 -2.42
N PHE A 482 25.51 3.89 -2.21
CA PHE A 482 24.08 3.74 -2.43
C PHE A 482 23.56 4.65 -3.57
#